data_b987d361ef333bcd22b6cadab3ec440a
#
_entry.id   b987d361ef333bcd22b6cadab3ec440a
#
_cell.length_a   1.000
_cell.length_b   1.000
_cell.length_c   1.000
_cell.angle_alpha   90.00
_cell.angle_beta   90.00
_cell.angle_gamma   90.00
#
_symmetry.space_group_name_H-M   'P 1'
#
loop_
_entity.id
_entity.type
_entity.pdbx_description
1 polymer ?
#
loop_
_entity_poly.entity_id
_entity_poly.type
_entity_poly.pdbx_seq_one_letter_code
_entity_poly.pdbx_strand_id
1 'polypeptide(L)'
;MEMKTLIAQIVDAAVRTAYPGVDAGINYEALLEVPPDSKLGDFAFPCFKLSKALRMGPPMIAQKLAAAIDRPEVCTAQPVNGYLNFFLNRGNFAKDTLQKVMAAPERWGSGNEGEGKTVVLDYSSINIAKRFHIGHLSTTMIGNSLCRIYGFLGWHTVSVNHLGDWGTQFGKMICAYKKWGNKEEVEKGGVDAMTALYVRFHEEAEKNPELENEGRAWFKKIEDGDPEALEIFNWFKDVTLKDASRVYDKLGVQFDYYTGESFYHDKTDRVVNELKEKGLLTESDGAQVVDLSDDNMPPCLILKSDGTTIYATRDLAAIFYRKDTFHFDKCLYVVAYQQDLHFRQVFRVVEKMGYPWAKDQLVHVAFGMVSYEGQSLSTRKGHVLYLDELLDRAVEKALAIIEEKSPNLENKEEVARQVGVGAVIYSDLQNSRIKDIDFWWDRALNFDGDTGPYVQYTYTRCCSVMRKAGEVTA
;
A
#
# COMPACT_ATOMS: atom_id res chain seq x y z
N MET A 1 2.94 23.29 -15.45
CA MET A 1 4.36 23.01 -15.76
C MET A 1 5.15 23.15 -14.46
N GLU A 2 5.90 22.15 -14.10
CA GLU A 2 6.73 22.19 -12.90
C GLU A 2 7.85 23.24 -13.03
N MET A 3 8.25 23.85 -11.92
CA MET A 3 9.30 24.88 -11.91
C MET A 3 10.63 24.33 -12.44
N LYS A 4 10.97 23.09 -12.13
CA LYS A 4 12.18 22.43 -12.64
C LYS A 4 12.19 22.35 -14.17
N THR A 5 11.07 21.97 -14.78
CA THR A 5 10.90 21.94 -16.25
C THR A 5 11.03 23.34 -16.85
N LEU A 6 10.47 24.37 -16.21
CA LEU A 6 10.59 25.75 -16.67
C LEU A 6 12.04 26.24 -16.65
N ILE A 7 12.80 25.97 -15.57
CA ILE A 7 14.22 26.29 -15.48
C ILE A 7 15.03 25.54 -16.54
N ALA A 8 14.73 24.27 -16.79
CA ALA A 8 15.37 23.49 -17.84
C ALA A 8 15.18 24.11 -19.25
N GLN A 9 13.96 24.57 -19.53
CA GLN A 9 13.66 25.29 -20.78
C GLN A 9 14.42 26.63 -20.89
N ILE A 10 14.59 27.36 -19.77
CA ILE A 10 15.39 28.58 -19.72
C ILE A 10 16.86 28.25 -20.02
N VAL A 11 17.40 27.17 -19.47
CA VAL A 11 18.78 26.73 -19.78
C VAL A 11 18.92 26.36 -21.25
N ASP A 12 17.99 25.58 -21.82
CA ASP A 12 18.01 25.20 -23.24
C ASP A 12 17.98 26.44 -24.15
N ALA A 13 17.07 27.37 -23.87
CA ALA A 13 16.99 28.64 -24.61
C ALA A 13 18.28 29.46 -24.51
N ALA A 14 18.89 29.54 -23.33
CA ALA A 14 20.16 30.26 -23.11
C ALA A 14 21.31 29.60 -23.87
N VAL A 15 21.36 28.25 -23.91
CA VAL A 15 22.37 27.52 -24.70
C VAL A 15 22.20 27.80 -26.19
N ARG A 16 20.99 27.74 -26.73
CA ARG A 16 20.71 28.07 -28.13
C ARG A 16 21.07 29.48 -28.51
N THR A 17 20.80 30.41 -27.58
CA THR A 17 21.13 31.86 -27.79
C THR A 17 22.63 32.10 -27.72
N ALA A 18 23.30 31.56 -26.70
CA ALA A 18 24.72 31.82 -26.47
C ALA A 18 25.64 31.02 -27.43
N TYR A 19 25.16 29.91 -27.98
CA TYR A 19 25.91 29.01 -28.83
C TYR A 19 25.07 28.49 -30.03
N PRO A 20 24.77 29.37 -31.01
CA PRO A 20 23.94 29.02 -32.17
C PRO A 20 24.52 27.81 -32.95
N GLY A 21 23.62 26.87 -33.28
CA GLY A 21 24.00 25.70 -34.10
C GLY A 21 24.64 24.54 -33.30
N VAL A 22 24.79 24.66 -32.00
CA VAL A 22 25.27 23.55 -31.14
C VAL A 22 24.08 22.78 -30.57
N ASP A 23 23.97 21.51 -30.92
CA ASP A 23 23.12 20.54 -30.23
C ASP A 23 23.96 19.78 -29.21
N ALA A 24 23.68 19.99 -27.93
CA ALA A 24 24.42 19.32 -26.86
C ALA A 24 23.93 17.89 -26.60
N GLY A 25 22.76 17.49 -27.12
CA GLY A 25 22.18 16.15 -26.97
C GLY A 25 21.92 15.74 -25.51
N ILE A 26 21.65 16.70 -24.62
CA ILE A 26 21.48 16.45 -23.17
C ILE A 26 20.09 16.80 -22.69
N ASN A 27 19.64 16.06 -21.68
CA ASN A 27 18.40 16.35 -20.98
C ASN A 27 18.71 17.35 -19.84
N TYR A 28 18.41 18.63 -20.06
CA TYR A 28 18.67 19.70 -19.10
C TYR A 28 17.94 19.50 -17.79
N GLU A 29 16.69 19.02 -17.84
CA GLU A 29 15.87 18.81 -16.65
C GLU A 29 16.44 17.70 -15.73
N ALA A 30 16.91 16.62 -16.32
CA ALA A 30 17.56 15.52 -15.59
C ALA A 30 18.87 15.96 -14.90
N LEU A 31 19.54 16.99 -15.43
CA LEU A 31 20.80 17.51 -14.92
C LEU A 31 20.64 18.65 -13.89
N LEU A 32 19.44 19.22 -13.76
CA LEU A 32 19.18 20.23 -12.72
C LEU A 32 19.16 19.59 -11.32
N GLU A 33 19.95 20.15 -10.43
CA GLU A 33 20.12 19.75 -9.04
C GLU A 33 19.54 20.81 -8.09
N VAL A 34 19.15 20.41 -6.90
CA VAL A 34 18.84 21.32 -5.80
C VAL A 34 20.12 21.45 -4.96
N PRO A 35 20.69 22.68 -4.83
CA PRO A 35 21.89 22.86 -4.03
C PRO A 35 21.68 22.46 -2.55
N PRO A 36 22.68 21.88 -1.88
CA PRO A 36 22.55 21.50 -0.48
C PRO A 36 22.48 22.71 0.47
N ASP A 37 23.00 23.88 0.06
CA ASP A 37 22.89 25.14 0.78
C ASP A 37 21.97 26.09 -0.02
N SER A 38 20.88 26.54 0.60
CA SER A 38 19.92 27.48 0.01
C SER A 38 20.52 28.84 -0.39
N LYS A 39 21.70 29.20 0.15
CA LYS A 39 22.47 30.39 -0.26
C LYS A 39 23.01 30.25 -1.68
N LEU A 40 23.11 29.03 -2.21
CA LEU A 40 23.55 28.75 -3.57
C LEU A 40 22.39 28.75 -4.58
N GLY A 41 21.17 29.08 -4.16
CA GLY A 41 20.00 29.15 -5.01
C GLY A 41 19.01 28.01 -4.83
N ASP A 42 17.95 28.06 -5.62
CA ASP A 42 16.88 27.07 -5.60
C ASP A 42 17.16 25.89 -6.56
N PHE A 43 17.89 26.15 -7.66
CA PHE A 43 18.38 25.14 -8.60
C PHE A 43 19.80 25.43 -9.04
N ALA A 44 20.54 24.41 -9.45
CA ALA A 44 21.87 24.52 -10.03
C ALA A 44 22.01 23.65 -11.28
N PHE A 45 22.61 24.20 -12.33
CA PHE A 45 22.91 23.46 -13.55
C PHE A 45 24.45 23.28 -13.68
N PRO A 46 24.94 22.02 -13.78
CA PRO A 46 26.38 21.73 -13.89
C PRO A 46 26.89 21.98 -15.33
N CYS A 47 27.52 23.12 -15.57
CA CYS A 47 28.02 23.51 -16.89
C CYS A 47 29.15 22.60 -17.41
N PHE A 48 29.78 21.78 -16.56
CA PHE A 48 30.80 20.81 -17.00
C PHE A 48 30.24 19.79 -18.02
N LYS A 49 28.93 19.54 -17.98
CA LYS A 49 28.26 18.64 -18.93
C LYS A 49 28.25 19.19 -20.38
N LEU A 50 28.39 20.50 -20.52
CA LEU A 50 28.50 21.20 -21.81
C LEU A 50 29.94 21.39 -22.30
N SER A 51 30.96 21.20 -21.44
CA SER A 51 32.34 21.53 -21.73
C SER A 51 32.89 20.82 -22.96
N LYS A 52 32.54 19.54 -23.17
CA LYS A 52 32.98 18.76 -24.31
C LYS A 52 32.35 19.24 -25.63
N ALA A 53 31.04 19.49 -25.59
CA ALA A 53 30.31 19.96 -26.79
C ALA A 53 30.72 21.38 -27.21
N LEU A 54 30.93 22.24 -26.20
CA LEU A 54 31.26 23.65 -26.44
C LEU A 54 32.79 23.94 -26.50
N ARG A 55 33.63 22.95 -26.18
CA ARG A 55 35.10 23.06 -26.10
C ARG A 55 35.55 24.27 -25.25
N MET A 56 34.87 24.48 -24.12
CA MET A 56 35.05 25.62 -23.24
C MET A 56 35.04 25.22 -21.78
N GLY A 57 35.74 26.00 -20.94
CA GLY A 57 35.78 25.74 -19.49
C GLY A 57 34.41 26.02 -18.81
N PRO A 58 34.00 25.19 -17.83
CA PRO A 58 32.71 25.34 -17.17
C PRO A 58 32.39 26.72 -16.59
N PRO A 59 33.33 27.44 -15.96
CA PRO A 59 33.08 28.82 -15.47
C PRO A 59 32.75 29.82 -16.57
N MET A 60 33.42 29.70 -17.74
CA MET A 60 33.15 30.56 -18.88
C MET A 60 31.79 30.28 -19.52
N ILE A 61 31.42 29.00 -19.56
CA ILE A 61 30.07 28.56 -20.02
C ILE A 61 29.03 29.15 -19.08
N ALA A 62 29.17 28.98 -17.77
CA ALA A 62 28.24 29.52 -16.78
C ALA A 62 28.05 31.01 -16.88
N GLN A 63 29.16 31.79 -17.05
CA GLN A 63 29.11 33.24 -17.23
C GLN A 63 28.34 33.63 -18.50
N LYS A 64 28.60 32.93 -19.61
CA LYS A 64 27.99 33.26 -20.90
C LYS A 64 26.50 32.89 -20.90
N LEU A 65 26.13 31.78 -20.28
CA LEU A 65 24.72 31.39 -20.12
C LEU A 65 23.98 32.37 -19.18
N ALA A 66 24.59 32.76 -18.06
CA ALA A 66 24.00 33.74 -17.15
C ALA A 66 23.69 35.09 -17.86
N ALA A 67 24.61 35.54 -18.73
CA ALA A 67 24.41 36.76 -19.53
C ALA A 67 23.32 36.65 -20.61
N ALA A 68 22.99 35.42 -21.03
CA ALA A 68 21.94 35.15 -22.00
C ALA A 68 20.55 34.93 -21.37
N ILE A 69 20.46 34.91 -20.04
CA ILE A 69 19.18 34.72 -19.29
C ILE A 69 18.69 36.08 -18.80
N ASP A 70 17.57 36.51 -19.36
CA ASP A 70 16.84 37.70 -18.90
C ASP A 70 15.37 37.31 -18.64
N ARG A 71 15.13 36.78 -17.45
CA ARG A 71 13.79 36.28 -17.01
C ARG A 71 13.53 36.66 -15.55
N PRO A 72 13.62 37.95 -15.19
CA PRO A 72 13.53 38.43 -13.80
C PRO A 72 12.19 38.10 -13.15
N GLU A 73 11.14 37.90 -13.94
CA GLU A 73 9.82 37.44 -13.46
C GLU A 73 9.83 35.99 -12.96
N VAL A 74 10.77 35.17 -13.43
CA VAL A 74 10.90 33.74 -13.04
C VAL A 74 12.07 33.56 -12.07
N CYS A 75 13.28 33.99 -12.48
CA CYS A 75 14.52 33.76 -11.73
C CYS A 75 15.62 34.74 -12.12
N THR A 76 16.64 34.80 -11.26
CA THR A 76 17.96 35.34 -11.61
C THR A 76 18.97 34.18 -11.68
N ALA A 77 19.93 34.26 -12.61
CA ALA A 77 20.95 33.24 -12.80
C ALA A 77 22.34 33.79 -12.40
N GLN A 78 23.08 33.04 -11.58
CA GLN A 78 24.41 33.42 -11.11
C GLN A 78 25.44 32.32 -11.39
N PRO A 79 26.57 32.66 -12.06
CA PRO A 79 27.63 31.66 -12.30
C PRO A 79 28.50 31.53 -11.04
N VAL A 80 28.64 30.28 -10.55
CA VAL A 80 29.47 29.94 -9.39
C VAL A 80 30.29 28.70 -9.67
N ASN A 81 31.61 28.77 -9.73
CA ASN A 81 32.53 27.62 -9.85
C ASN A 81 32.17 26.59 -10.93
N GLY A 82 31.65 27.05 -12.08
CA GLY A 82 31.24 26.15 -13.17
C GLY A 82 29.82 25.59 -13.05
N TYR A 83 29.07 26.06 -12.08
CA TYR A 83 27.62 25.90 -11.99
C TYR A 83 26.91 27.19 -12.41
N LEU A 84 25.72 27.03 -12.93
CA LEU A 84 24.77 28.09 -13.15
C LEU A 84 23.65 27.95 -12.10
N ASN A 85 23.67 28.82 -11.10
CA ASN A 85 22.74 28.77 -9.97
C ASN A 85 21.56 29.72 -10.22
N PHE A 86 20.35 29.21 -9.95
CA PHE A 86 19.09 29.92 -10.16
C PHE A 86 18.45 30.28 -8.83
N PHE A 87 18.08 31.57 -8.71
CA PHE A 87 17.33 32.09 -7.57
C PHE A 87 15.95 32.49 -8.08
N LEU A 88 14.91 31.80 -7.62
CA LEU A 88 13.54 32.05 -8.05
C LEU A 88 13.04 33.42 -7.58
N ASN A 89 12.22 34.06 -8.41
CA ASN A 89 11.46 35.22 -7.97
C ASN A 89 10.36 34.76 -7.02
N ARG A 90 10.65 34.81 -5.72
CA ARG A 90 9.81 34.23 -4.68
C ARG A 90 8.43 34.89 -4.62
N GLY A 91 8.30 36.17 -4.93
CA GLY A 91 7.02 36.86 -4.96
C GLY A 91 6.11 36.31 -6.07
N ASN A 92 6.62 36.24 -7.28
CA ASN A 92 5.86 35.65 -8.40
C ASN A 92 5.59 34.18 -8.22
N PHE A 93 6.58 33.41 -7.76
CA PHE A 93 6.40 32.01 -7.47
C PHE A 93 5.30 31.76 -6.44
N ALA A 94 5.30 32.52 -5.34
CA ALA A 94 4.27 32.44 -4.31
C ALA A 94 2.89 32.80 -4.86
N LYS A 95 2.79 33.90 -5.62
CA LYS A 95 1.55 34.35 -6.26
C LYS A 95 0.99 33.29 -7.19
N ASP A 96 1.80 32.75 -8.11
CA ASP A 96 1.38 31.73 -9.06
C ASP A 96 0.95 30.45 -8.35
N THR A 97 1.67 30.06 -7.29
CA THR A 97 1.34 28.89 -6.47
C THR A 97 0.00 29.05 -5.77
N LEU A 98 -0.19 30.21 -5.10
CA LEU A 98 -1.46 30.48 -4.40
C LEU A 98 -2.64 30.57 -5.37
N GLN A 99 -2.47 31.18 -6.54
CA GLN A 99 -3.51 31.23 -7.56
C GLN A 99 -3.91 29.83 -8.04
N LYS A 100 -2.93 28.93 -8.26
CA LYS A 100 -3.20 27.54 -8.63
C LYS A 100 -3.92 26.77 -7.53
N VAL A 101 -3.49 26.95 -6.27
CA VAL A 101 -4.16 26.32 -5.10
C VAL A 101 -5.60 26.81 -5.02
N MET A 102 -5.84 28.13 -5.14
CA MET A 102 -7.19 28.71 -5.05
C MET A 102 -8.09 28.30 -6.21
N ALA A 103 -7.53 28.12 -7.41
CA ALA A 103 -8.29 27.70 -8.60
C ALA A 103 -8.83 26.26 -8.49
N ALA A 104 -8.11 25.36 -7.81
CA ALA A 104 -8.50 23.97 -7.66
C ALA A 104 -7.97 23.37 -6.34
N PRO A 105 -8.46 23.83 -5.16
CA PRO A 105 -7.91 23.42 -3.86
C PRO A 105 -7.99 21.92 -3.62
N GLU A 106 -9.09 21.29 -4.04
CA GLU A 106 -9.31 19.84 -3.89
C GLU A 106 -8.41 18.99 -4.80
N ARG A 107 -7.80 19.61 -5.80
CA ARG A 107 -6.93 18.95 -6.79
C ARG A 107 -5.47 19.35 -6.67
N TRP A 108 -5.12 20.20 -5.70
CA TRP A 108 -3.74 20.63 -5.52
C TRP A 108 -2.81 19.45 -5.23
N GLY A 109 -1.75 19.32 -6.03
CA GLY A 109 -0.84 18.17 -5.97
C GLY A 109 -1.29 16.93 -6.75
N SER A 110 -2.48 16.97 -7.39
CA SER A 110 -2.87 15.90 -8.30
C SER A 110 -2.05 15.90 -9.59
N GLY A 111 -2.00 14.74 -10.24
CA GLY A 111 -1.35 14.54 -11.53
C GLY A 111 -2.24 13.78 -12.50
N ASN A 112 -1.74 13.58 -13.69
CA ASN A 112 -2.36 12.78 -14.75
C ASN A 112 -1.39 11.73 -15.34
N GLU A 113 -0.34 11.38 -14.61
CA GLU A 113 0.66 10.37 -15.01
C GLU A 113 0.03 8.99 -15.20
N GLY A 114 -1.11 8.80 -14.54
CA GLY A 114 -1.90 7.57 -14.61
C GLY A 114 -3.02 7.58 -15.63
N GLU A 115 -3.20 8.64 -16.42
CA GLU A 115 -4.31 8.72 -17.36
C GLU A 115 -4.29 7.55 -18.36
N GLY A 116 -5.42 6.83 -18.45
CA GLY A 116 -5.54 5.63 -19.28
C GLY A 116 -4.87 4.38 -18.73
N LYS A 117 -4.31 4.40 -17.50
CA LYS A 117 -3.64 3.27 -16.87
C LYS A 117 -4.44 2.74 -15.69
N THR A 118 -4.33 1.42 -15.46
CA THR A 118 -4.96 0.72 -14.33
C THR A 118 -3.93 0.20 -13.37
N VAL A 119 -4.15 0.41 -12.08
CA VAL A 119 -3.38 -0.24 -11.00
C VAL A 119 -4.30 -1.09 -10.14
N VAL A 120 -3.94 -2.37 -9.99
CA VAL A 120 -4.60 -3.29 -9.04
C VAL A 120 -3.80 -3.29 -7.75
N LEU A 121 -4.48 -3.16 -6.62
CA LEU A 121 -3.85 -3.18 -5.29
C LEU A 121 -4.48 -4.30 -4.46
N ASP A 122 -3.65 -5.27 -4.09
CA ASP A 122 -4.00 -6.38 -3.20
C ASP A 122 -3.49 -6.05 -1.80
N TYR A 123 -4.41 -5.85 -0.85
CA TYR A 123 -4.06 -5.46 0.51
C TYR A 123 -5.13 -5.88 1.53
N SER A 124 -4.79 -5.75 2.80
CA SER A 124 -5.54 -6.23 3.97
C SER A 124 -5.54 -7.75 4.11
N SER A 125 -6.05 -8.49 3.14
CA SER A 125 -5.91 -9.96 2.98
C SER A 125 -6.22 -10.74 4.28
N ILE A 126 -7.40 -10.44 4.86
CA ILE A 126 -7.81 -11.03 6.14
C ILE A 126 -8.14 -12.51 6.00
N ASN A 127 -7.88 -13.26 7.07
CA ASN A 127 -8.29 -14.66 7.16
C ASN A 127 -9.74 -14.76 7.65
N ILE A 128 -10.53 -15.60 6.99
CA ILE A 128 -11.89 -15.90 7.43
C ILE A 128 -11.86 -16.64 8.78
N ALA A 129 -12.85 -16.33 9.62
CA ALA A 129 -13.00 -16.85 10.98
C ALA A 129 -11.85 -16.50 11.94
N LYS A 130 -11.16 -15.40 11.68
CA LYS A 130 -10.19 -14.79 12.60
C LYS A 130 -10.47 -13.33 12.81
N ARG A 131 -10.34 -12.87 14.06
CA ARG A 131 -10.49 -11.45 14.38
C ARG A 131 -9.37 -10.61 13.74
N PHE A 132 -9.77 -9.43 13.37
CA PHE A 132 -8.90 -8.40 12.79
C PHE A 132 -8.02 -7.80 13.90
N HIS A 133 -6.71 -7.93 13.81
CA HIS A 133 -5.78 -7.45 14.84
C HIS A 133 -4.80 -6.40 14.28
N ILE A 134 -4.07 -5.74 15.16
CA ILE A 134 -3.14 -4.65 14.81
C ILE A 134 -2.14 -5.03 13.71
N GLY A 135 -1.75 -6.29 13.58
CA GLY A 135 -0.89 -6.77 12.50
C GLY A 135 -1.49 -6.62 11.09
N HIS A 136 -2.82 -6.43 10.97
CA HIS A 136 -3.47 -6.13 9.69
C HIS A 136 -3.58 -4.62 9.42
N LEU A 137 -3.22 -3.76 10.39
CA LEU A 137 -3.33 -2.30 10.23
C LEU A 137 -2.43 -1.81 9.10
N SER A 138 -1.14 -2.16 9.13
CA SER A 138 -0.15 -1.66 8.18
C SER A 138 -0.49 -2.03 6.73
N THR A 139 -0.81 -3.31 6.44
CA THR A 139 -1.22 -3.69 5.08
C THR A 139 -2.44 -2.90 4.62
N THR A 140 -3.44 -2.73 5.51
CA THR A 140 -4.69 -2.03 5.20
C THR A 140 -4.44 -0.54 4.95
N MET A 141 -3.67 0.13 5.82
CA MET A 141 -3.41 1.57 5.71
C MET A 141 -2.44 1.92 4.58
N ILE A 142 -1.37 1.16 4.41
CA ILE A 142 -0.43 1.34 3.29
C ILE A 142 -1.16 1.12 1.96
N GLY A 143 -1.93 0.02 1.83
CA GLY A 143 -2.68 -0.28 0.63
C GLY A 143 -3.72 0.78 0.29
N ASN A 144 -4.54 1.20 1.26
CA ASN A 144 -5.53 2.25 1.08
C ASN A 144 -4.88 3.60 0.72
N SER A 145 -3.75 3.95 1.35
CA SER A 145 -3.03 5.19 1.04
C SER A 145 -2.49 5.17 -0.38
N LEU A 146 -1.90 4.06 -0.82
CA LEU A 146 -1.44 3.89 -2.20
C LEU A 146 -2.61 3.97 -3.19
N CYS A 147 -3.75 3.33 -2.89
CA CYS A 147 -4.96 3.42 -3.72
C CYS A 147 -5.38 4.89 -3.92
N ARG A 148 -5.44 5.66 -2.83
CA ARG A 148 -5.78 7.10 -2.88
C ARG A 148 -4.73 7.92 -3.63
N ILE A 149 -3.43 7.66 -3.43
CA ILE A 149 -2.35 8.37 -4.13
C ILE A 149 -2.40 8.08 -5.62
N TYR A 150 -2.51 6.82 -6.04
CA TYR A 150 -2.61 6.47 -7.45
C TYR A 150 -3.86 7.09 -8.10
N GLY A 151 -5.02 7.06 -7.44
CA GLY A 151 -6.23 7.73 -7.92
C GLY A 151 -6.05 9.24 -8.05
N PHE A 152 -5.33 9.88 -7.12
CA PHE A 152 -5.02 11.30 -7.17
C PHE A 152 -4.07 11.67 -8.32
N LEU A 153 -3.22 10.72 -8.74
CA LEU A 153 -2.34 10.83 -9.91
C LEU A 153 -3.00 10.40 -11.22
N GLY A 154 -4.33 10.20 -11.23
CA GLY A 154 -5.10 9.92 -12.43
C GLY A 154 -5.19 8.46 -12.87
N TRP A 155 -4.70 7.52 -12.07
CA TRP A 155 -4.85 6.09 -12.34
C TRP A 155 -6.27 5.60 -12.06
N HIS A 156 -6.74 4.65 -12.86
CA HIS A 156 -7.87 3.83 -12.47
C HIS A 156 -7.40 2.79 -11.44
N THR A 157 -7.90 2.90 -10.21
CA THR A 157 -7.51 2.01 -9.10
C THR A 157 -8.52 0.89 -8.95
N VAL A 158 -8.05 -0.33 -8.76
CA VAL A 158 -8.86 -1.51 -8.45
C VAL A 158 -8.33 -2.10 -7.14
N SER A 159 -9.12 -1.99 -6.08
CA SER A 159 -8.77 -2.49 -4.76
C SER A 159 -9.32 -3.90 -4.53
N VAL A 160 -8.44 -4.82 -4.16
CA VAL A 160 -8.77 -6.24 -3.93
C VAL A 160 -8.41 -6.63 -2.52
N ASN A 161 -9.36 -7.22 -1.80
CA ASN A 161 -9.11 -7.92 -0.55
C ASN A 161 -9.02 -9.42 -0.84
N HIS A 162 -7.80 -9.95 -0.87
CA HIS A 162 -7.52 -11.36 -1.13
C HIS A 162 -7.70 -12.15 0.16
N LEU A 163 -8.89 -12.68 0.37
CA LEU A 163 -9.24 -13.36 1.61
C LEU A 163 -8.50 -14.71 1.77
N GLY A 164 -7.98 -14.98 2.97
CA GLY A 164 -7.51 -16.30 3.35
C GLY A 164 -8.69 -17.20 3.70
N ASP A 165 -9.37 -17.70 2.69
CA ASP A 165 -10.64 -18.43 2.81
C ASP A 165 -10.57 -19.86 2.24
N TRP A 166 -9.38 -20.48 2.21
CA TRP A 166 -9.24 -21.85 1.70
C TRP A 166 -8.32 -22.70 2.60
N GLY A 167 -8.71 -23.94 2.80
CA GLY A 167 -7.92 -24.92 3.55
C GLY A 167 -8.73 -25.79 4.51
N THR A 168 -8.10 -26.83 5.02
CA THR A 168 -8.73 -27.83 5.91
C THR A 168 -9.32 -27.24 7.20
N GLN A 169 -8.87 -26.06 7.62
CA GLN A 169 -9.44 -25.33 8.75
C GLN A 169 -10.95 -25.07 8.59
N PHE A 170 -11.42 -24.84 7.37
CA PHE A 170 -12.85 -24.62 7.13
C PHE A 170 -13.68 -25.88 7.28
N GLY A 171 -13.14 -27.03 6.84
CA GLY A 171 -13.78 -28.30 7.11
C GLY A 171 -13.86 -28.62 8.60
N LYS A 172 -12.80 -28.32 9.37
CA LYS A 172 -12.80 -28.45 10.83
C LYS A 172 -13.84 -27.54 11.48
N MET A 173 -13.98 -26.32 11.00
CA MET A 173 -14.99 -25.38 11.49
C MET A 173 -16.41 -25.85 11.18
N ILE A 174 -16.67 -26.35 9.98
CA ILE A 174 -17.98 -26.93 9.64
C ILE A 174 -18.27 -28.13 10.55
N CYS A 175 -17.29 -29.01 10.74
CA CYS A 175 -17.43 -30.16 11.65
C CYS A 175 -17.77 -29.69 13.09
N ALA A 176 -17.05 -28.70 13.61
CA ALA A 176 -17.32 -28.13 14.93
C ALA A 176 -18.73 -27.53 15.03
N TYR A 177 -19.12 -26.74 14.04
CA TYR A 177 -20.44 -26.15 13.98
C TYR A 177 -21.56 -27.19 13.93
N LYS A 178 -21.43 -28.21 13.13
CA LYS A 178 -22.42 -29.33 13.01
C LYS A 178 -22.58 -30.11 14.32
N LYS A 179 -21.48 -30.24 15.10
CA LYS A 179 -21.50 -31.00 16.36
C LYS A 179 -21.93 -30.15 17.56
N TRP A 180 -21.52 -28.91 17.62
CA TRP A 180 -21.63 -28.10 18.84
C TRP A 180 -22.11 -26.66 18.59
N GLY A 181 -22.27 -26.26 17.35
CA GLY A 181 -22.64 -24.90 17.00
C GLY A 181 -24.14 -24.66 17.04
N ASN A 182 -24.49 -23.42 17.24
CA ASN A 182 -25.83 -22.89 17.12
C ASN A 182 -25.82 -21.65 16.23
N LYS A 183 -26.73 -21.56 15.28
CA LYS A 183 -26.77 -20.47 14.31
C LYS A 183 -26.96 -19.11 14.97
N GLU A 184 -27.87 -19.02 15.93
CA GLU A 184 -28.15 -17.76 16.65
C GLU A 184 -26.94 -17.29 17.47
N GLU A 185 -26.21 -18.24 18.10
CA GLU A 185 -24.98 -17.93 18.84
C GLU A 185 -23.88 -17.41 17.93
N VAL A 186 -23.69 -18.01 16.75
CA VAL A 186 -22.69 -17.56 15.76
C VAL A 186 -23.10 -16.22 15.16
N GLU A 187 -24.35 -15.99 14.83
CA GLU A 187 -24.83 -14.69 14.31
C GLU A 187 -24.71 -13.57 15.33
N LYS A 188 -24.90 -13.86 16.60
CA LYS A 188 -24.76 -12.89 17.70
C LYS A 188 -23.31 -12.66 18.11
N GLY A 189 -22.51 -13.73 18.20
CA GLY A 189 -21.14 -13.68 18.68
C GLY A 189 -20.10 -13.47 17.57
N GLY A 190 -20.53 -13.52 16.28
CA GLY A 190 -19.65 -13.24 15.14
C GLY A 190 -18.42 -14.16 15.08
N VAL A 191 -17.28 -13.55 14.77
CA VAL A 191 -16.00 -14.25 14.66
C VAL A 191 -15.54 -14.85 16.00
N ASP A 192 -15.89 -14.27 17.13
CA ASP A 192 -15.53 -14.83 18.45
C ASP A 192 -16.21 -16.16 18.72
N ALA A 193 -17.49 -16.29 18.37
CA ALA A 193 -18.20 -17.56 18.47
C ALA A 193 -17.61 -18.63 17.54
N MET A 194 -17.24 -18.27 16.32
CA MET A 194 -16.55 -19.16 15.40
C MET A 194 -15.16 -19.58 15.92
N THR A 195 -14.41 -18.66 16.49
CA THR A 195 -13.12 -18.94 17.12
C THR A 195 -13.27 -19.90 18.29
N ALA A 196 -14.28 -19.73 19.14
CA ALA A 196 -14.56 -20.64 20.25
C ALA A 196 -14.87 -22.06 19.76
N LEU A 197 -15.67 -22.19 18.68
CA LEU A 197 -15.94 -23.49 18.05
C LEU A 197 -14.65 -24.13 17.50
N TYR A 198 -13.78 -23.36 16.89
CA TYR A 198 -12.51 -23.84 16.35
C TYR A 198 -11.55 -24.31 17.45
N VAL A 199 -11.45 -23.57 18.56
CA VAL A 199 -10.66 -23.97 19.74
C VAL A 199 -11.20 -25.28 20.30
N ARG A 200 -12.53 -25.35 20.52
CA ARG A 200 -13.17 -26.58 20.99
C ARG A 200 -12.92 -27.78 20.09
N PHE A 201 -12.91 -27.57 18.77
CA PHE A 201 -12.57 -28.64 17.83
C PHE A 201 -11.19 -29.24 18.12
N HIS A 202 -10.19 -28.39 18.34
CA HIS A 202 -8.83 -28.87 18.61
C HIS A 202 -8.72 -29.59 19.96
N GLU A 203 -9.35 -29.04 21.01
CA GLU A 203 -9.38 -29.69 22.33
C GLU A 203 -10.05 -31.10 22.29
N GLU A 204 -11.11 -31.24 21.52
CA GLU A 204 -11.80 -32.53 21.36
C GLU A 204 -11.06 -33.48 20.42
N ALA A 205 -10.36 -32.94 19.39
CA ALA A 205 -9.54 -33.72 18.47
C ALA A 205 -8.30 -34.33 19.15
N GLU A 206 -7.75 -33.68 20.19
CA GLU A 206 -6.69 -34.27 21.02
C GLU A 206 -7.17 -35.54 21.74
N LYS A 207 -8.46 -35.60 22.12
CA LYS A 207 -9.10 -36.76 22.79
C LYS A 207 -9.62 -37.81 21.80
N ASN A 208 -10.04 -37.35 20.63
CA ASN A 208 -10.58 -38.18 19.56
C ASN A 208 -9.99 -37.80 18.19
N PRO A 209 -8.87 -38.42 17.77
CA PRO A 209 -8.21 -38.10 16.50
C PRO A 209 -9.07 -38.29 15.24
N GLU A 210 -10.18 -39.06 15.32
CA GLU A 210 -11.09 -39.23 14.18
C GLU A 210 -11.76 -37.95 13.75
N LEU A 211 -11.89 -36.96 14.65
CA LEU A 211 -12.38 -35.63 14.29
C LEU A 211 -11.54 -34.93 13.21
N GLU A 212 -10.23 -35.18 13.18
CA GLU A 212 -9.37 -34.65 12.11
C GLU A 212 -9.76 -35.20 10.72
N ASN A 213 -10.14 -36.49 10.65
CA ASN A 213 -10.63 -37.13 9.42
C ASN A 213 -12.00 -36.58 9.02
N GLU A 214 -12.90 -36.37 9.98
CA GLU A 214 -14.20 -35.75 9.74
C GLU A 214 -14.02 -34.29 9.22
N GLY A 215 -13.11 -33.52 9.80
CA GLY A 215 -12.78 -32.19 9.33
C GLY A 215 -12.24 -32.19 7.90
N ARG A 216 -11.35 -33.14 7.55
CA ARG A 216 -10.87 -33.28 6.17
C ARG A 216 -12.01 -33.69 5.22
N ALA A 217 -12.90 -34.55 5.65
CA ALA A 217 -14.06 -34.96 4.85
C ALA A 217 -15.00 -33.78 4.55
N TRP A 218 -15.25 -32.91 5.53
CA TRP A 218 -16.01 -31.67 5.28
C TRP A 218 -15.31 -30.71 4.34
N PHE A 219 -13.99 -30.58 4.43
CA PHE A 219 -13.25 -29.77 3.47
C PHE A 219 -13.31 -30.36 2.07
N LYS A 220 -13.21 -31.69 1.95
CA LYS A 220 -13.37 -32.36 0.65
C LYS A 220 -14.76 -32.10 0.04
N LYS A 221 -15.82 -32.08 0.86
CA LYS A 221 -17.15 -31.68 0.39
C LYS A 221 -17.19 -30.26 -0.16
N ILE A 222 -16.46 -29.29 0.45
CA ILE A 222 -16.35 -27.93 -0.12
C ILE A 222 -15.70 -28.00 -1.50
N GLU A 223 -14.60 -28.76 -1.63
CA GLU A 223 -13.89 -28.92 -2.91
C GLU A 223 -14.75 -29.57 -3.98
N ASP A 224 -15.58 -30.56 -3.60
CA ASP A 224 -16.48 -31.27 -4.50
C ASP A 224 -17.78 -30.51 -4.82
N GLY A 225 -17.98 -29.33 -4.25
CA GLY A 225 -19.14 -28.49 -4.51
C GLY A 225 -20.41 -28.93 -3.80
N ASP A 226 -20.32 -29.66 -2.67
CA ASP A 226 -21.48 -30.08 -1.87
C ASP A 226 -22.30 -28.86 -1.41
N PRO A 227 -23.62 -28.83 -1.71
CA PRO A 227 -24.44 -27.63 -1.43
C PRO A 227 -24.48 -27.24 0.05
N GLU A 228 -24.56 -28.23 0.97
CA GLU A 228 -24.60 -27.96 2.40
C GLU A 228 -23.26 -27.38 2.89
N ALA A 229 -22.16 -27.99 2.47
CA ALA A 229 -20.83 -27.52 2.83
C ALA A 229 -20.55 -26.09 2.32
N LEU A 230 -20.95 -25.79 1.09
CA LEU A 230 -20.82 -24.48 0.48
C LEU A 230 -21.73 -23.43 1.16
N GLU A 231 -22.97 -23.79 1.53
CA GLU A 231 -23.87 -22.89 2.25
C GLU A 231 -23.26 -22.46 3.58
N ILE A 232 -22.78 -23.41 4.39
CA ILE A 232 -22.16 -23.11 5.69
C ILE A 232 -20.86 -22.33 5.51
N PHE A 233 -20.03 -22.70 4.54
CA PHE A 233 -18.78 -22.02 4.24
C PHE A 233 -19.01 -20.56 3.84
N ASN A 234 -19.95 -20.29 2.93
CA ASN A 234 -20.28 -18.93 2.51
C ASN A 234 -20.87 -18.11 3.66
N TRP A 235 -21.72 -18.72 4.47
CA TRP A 235 -22.25 -18.06 5.66
C TRP A 235 -21.13 -17.66 6.66
N PHE A 236 -20.11 -18.50 6.88
CA PHE A 236 -18.95 -18.13 7.70
C PHE A 236 -18.16 -16.96 7.10
N LYS A 237 -18.04 -16.90 5.76
CA LYS A 237 -17.46 -15.74 5.08
C LYS A 237 -18.28 -14.48 5.35
N ASP A 238 -19.59 -14.54 5.20
CA ASP A 238 -20.49 -13.40 5.39
C ASP A 238 -20.41 -12.87 6.84
N VAL A 239 -20.41 -13.77 7.84
CA VAL A 239 -20.24 -13.40 9.25
C VAL A 239 -18.89 -12.70 9.48
N THR A 240 -17.81 -13.23 8.92
CA THR A 240 -16.48 -12.62 9.05
C THR A 240 -16.39 -11.26 8.36
N LEU A 241 -16.91 -11.15 7.13
CA LEU A 241 -16.91 -9.90 6.39
C LEU A 241 -17.76 -8.83 7.07
N LYS A 242 -18.85 -9.21 7.71
CA LYS A 242 -19.68 -8.30 8.52
C LYS A 242 -18.92 -7.73 9.72
N ASP A 243 -18.12 -8.55 10.40
CA ASP A 243 -17.26 -8.09 11.50
C ASP A 243 -16.12 -7.20 10.97
N ALA A 244 -15.47 -7.61 9.89
CA ALA A 244 -14.39 -6.83 9.28
C ALA A 244 -14.89 -5.48 8.74
N SER A 245 -16.11 -5.41 8.17
CA SER A 245 -16.67 -4.17 7.64
C SER A 245 -16.78 -3.07 8.70
N ARG A 246 -17.08 -3.42 9.96
CA ARG A 246 -17.12 -2.45 11.06
C ARG A 246 -15.76 -1.77 11.27
N VAL A 247 -14.68 -2.54 11.13
CA VAL A 247 -13.32 -1.99 11.26
C VAL A 247 -12.96 -1.16 10.02
N TYR A 248 -13.30 -1.65 8.83
CA TYR A 248 -13.08 -0.90 7.58
C TYR A 248 -13.84 0.42 7.58
N ASP A 249 -15.09 0.44 8.05
CA ASP A 249 -15.89 1.67 8.16
C ASP A 249 -15.24 2.67 9.10
N LYS A 250 -14.74 2.22 10.28
CA LYS A 250 -13.99 3.08 11.21
C LYS A 250 -12.72 3.67 10.58
N LEU A 251 -12.00 2.86 9.76
CA LEU A 251 -10.77 3.28 9.08
C LEU A 251 -11.02 4.07 7.78
N GLY A 252 -12.26 4.13 7.30
CA GLY A 252 -12.61 4.75 6.01
C GLY A 252 -12.06 3.98 4.80
N VAL A 253 -12.02 2.64 4.87
CA VAL A 253 -11.51 1.76 3.81
C VAL A 253 -12.65 1.02 3.14
N GLN A 254 -12.59 0.95 1.82
CA GLN A 254 -13.52 0.17 0.99
C GLN A 254 -12.74 -0.60 -0.06
N PHE A 255 -13.29 -1.73 -0.49
CA PHE A 255 -12.71 -2.56 -1.55
C PHE A 255 -13.71 -2.73 -2.69
N ASP A 256 -13.17 -2.73 -3.91
CA ASP A 256 -13.96 -3.02 -5.11
C ASP A 256 -14.28 -4.52 -5.20
N TYR A 257 -13.33 -5.37 -4.75
CA TYR A 257 -13.46 -6.83 -4.85
C TYR A 257 -13.01 -7.54 -3.58
N TYR A 258 -13.76 -8.57 -3.22
CA TYR A 258 -13.43 -9.54 -2.17
C TYR A 258 -13.25 -10.90 -2.84
N THR A 259 -12.07 -11.15 -3.39
CA THR A 259 -11.73 -12.41 -4.07
C THR A 259 -10.59 -13.10 -3.33
N GLY A 260 -10.93 -14.14 -2.60
CA GLY A 260 -9.98 -14.92 -1.80
C GLY A 260 -9.43 -16.14 -2.53
N GLU A 261 -8.68 -16.98 -1.80
CA GLU A 261 -8.10 -18.21 -2.31
C GLU A 261 -9.16 -19.16 -2.90
N SER A 262 -10.36 -19.21 -2.28
CA SER A 262 -11.48 -20.02 -2.75
C SER A 262 -11.96 -19.65 -4.15
N PHE A 263 -11.89 -18.35 -4.49
CA PHE A 263 -12.28 -17.85 -5.81
C PHE A 263 -11.32 -18.30 -6.92
N TYR A 264 -10.04 -18.53 -6.58
CA TYR A 264 -9.01 -18.91 -7.54
C TYR A 264 -8.78 -20.42 -7.62
N HIS A 265 -9.40 -21.20 -6.74
CA HIS A 265 -9.18 -22.65 -6.66
C HIS A 265 -9.48 -23.36 -7.99
N ASP A 266 -10.60 -23.05 -8.64
CA ASP A 266 -11.01 -23.62 -9.93
C ASP A 266 -10.25 -23.06 -11.15
N LYS A 267 -9.35 -22.08 -10.95
CA LYS A 267 -8.59 -21.39 -12.01
C LYS A 267 -7.13 -21.85 -12.09
N THR A 268 -6.72 -22.74 -11.18
CA THR A 268 -5.34 -23.24 -11.11
C THR A 268 -4.96 -24.16 -12.27
N ASP A 269 -5.92 -24.87 -12.86
CA ASP A 269 -5.68 -25.80 -13.97
C ASP A 269 -5.02 -25.13 -15.18
N ARG A 270 -5.43 -23.89 -15.50
CA ARG A 270 -4.80 -23.10 -16.57
C ARG A 270 -3.30 -22.96 -16.34
N VAL A 271 -2.90 -22.59 -15.13
CA VAL A 271 -1.50 -22.37 -14.75
C VAL A 271 -0.71 -23.66 -14.85
N VAL A 272 -1.25 -24.74 -14.26
CA VAL A 272 -0.59 -26.05 -14.24
C VAL A 272 -0.41 -26.59 -15.67
N ASN A 273 -1.45 -26.51 -16.50
CA ASN A 273 -1.39 -26.97 -17.88
C ASN A 273 -0.39 -26.17 -18.72
N GLU A 274 -0.40 -24.85 -18.60
CA GLU A 274 0.54 -24.00 -19.34
C GLU A 274 2.00 -24.25 -18.90
N LEU A 275 2.25 -24.45 -17.60
CA LEU A 275 3.58 -24.81 -17.11
C LEU A 275 4.05 -26.18 -17.66
N LYS A 276 3.14 -27.17 -17.77
CA LYS A 276 3.43 -28.48 -18.40
C LYS A 276 3.74 -28.34 -19.90
N GLU A 277 2.89 -27.65 -20.63
CA GLU A 277 3.04 -27.44 -22.07
C GLU A 277 4.36 -26.76 -22.43
N LYS A 278 4.80 -25.83 -21.57
CA LYS A 278 6.08 -25.11 -21.72
C LYS A 278 7.29 -25.89 -21.21
N GLY A 279 7.08 -27.08 -20.63
CA GLY A 279 8.17 -27.91 -20.08
C GLY A 279 8.87 -27.27 -18.88
N LEU A 280 8.18 -26.43 -18.11
CA LEU A 280 8.73 -25.71 -16.96
C LEU A 280 8.61 -26.47 -15.63
N LEU A 281 7.81 -27.53 -15.58
CA LEU A 281 7.67 -28.37 -14.39
C LEU A 281 8.76 -29.45 -14.36
N THR A 282 9.39 -29.57 -13.21
CA THR A 282 10.34 -30.65 -12.87
C THR A 282 9.91 -31.32 -11.58
N GLU A 283 10.23 -32.61 -11.42
CA GLU A 283 9.94 -33.35 -10.20
C GLU A 283 11.05 -33.13 -9.18
N SER A 284 10.66 -32.83 -7.93
CA SER A 284 11.55 -32.70 -6.78
C SER A 284 10.87 -33.32 -5.57
N ASP A 285 11.44 -34.36 -4.99
CA ASP A 285 10.91 -35.09 -3.84
C ASP A 285 9.42 -35.52 -4.00
N GLY A 286 9.06 -35.95 -5.22
CA GLY A 286 7.70 -36.35 -5.59
C GLY A 286 6.74 -35.17 -5.86
N ALA A 287 7.15 -33.95 -5.65
CA ALA A 287 6.37 -32.74 -5.93
C ALA A 287 6.73 -32.16 -7.31
N GLN A 288 5.82 -31.34 -7.87
CA GLN A 288 6.09 -30.61 -9.12
C GLN A 288 6.52 -29.18 -8.81
N VAL A 289 7.67 -28.78 -9.31
CA VAL A 289 8.28 -27.47 -9.04
C VAL A 289 8.72 -26.79 -10.33
N VAL A 290 8.85 -25.46 -10.28
CA VAL A 290 9.58 -24.67 -11.30
C VAL A 290 10.97 -24.37 -10.76
N ASP A 291 12.01 -24.79 -11.51
CA ASP A 291 13.40 -24.51 -11.16
C ASP A 291 13.72 -23.01 -11.32
N LEU A 292 14.28 -22.42 -10.26
CA LEU A 292 14.71 -21.02 -10.18
C LEU A 292 16.20 -20.88 -9.78
N SER A 293 16.98 -21.94 -9.96
CA SER A 293 18.42 -21.97 -9.61
C SER A 293 19.22 -20.92 -10.36
N ASP A 294 18.88 -20.63 -11.63
CA ASP A 294 19.51 -19.58 -12.44
C ASP A 294 19.39 -18.17 -11.79
N ASP A 295 18.37 -17.98 -10.96
CA ASP A 295 18.09 -16.74 -10.24
C ASP A 295 18.57 -16.78 -8.78
N ASN A 296 19.36 -17.80 -8.40
CA ASN A 296 19.81 -18.04 -7.03
C ASN A 296 18.66 -18.13 -6.02
N MET A 297 17.53 -18.71 -6.41
CA MET A 297 16.38 -18.94 -5.57
C MET A 297 16.08 -20.45 -5.46
N PRO A 298 15.52 -20.91 -4.33
CA PRO A 298 14.98 -22.25 -4.23
C PRO A 298 13.84 -22.43 -5.24
N PRO A 299 13.54 -23.67 -5.68
CA PRO A 299 12.49 -23.95 -6.64
C PRO A 299 11.12 -23.49 -6.11
N CYS A 300 10.25 -23.04 -7.02
CA CYS A 300 8.88 -22.68 -6.68
C CYS A 300 8.00 -23.95 -6.74
N LEU A 301 7.44 -24.34 -5.60
CA LEU A 301 6.53 -25.48 -5.52
C LEU A 301 5.19 -25.11 -6.18
N ILE A 302 4.71 -25.98 -7.08
CA ILE A 302 3.45 -25.80 -7.82
C ILE A 302 2.41 -26.83 -7.41
N LEU A 303 2.79 -28.12 -7.36
CA LEU A 303 1.92 -29.21 -6.93
C LEU A 303 2.64 -30.05 -5.87
N LYS A 304 1.89 -30.47 -4.85
CA LYS A 304 2.38 -31.45 -3.89
C LYS A 304 2.51 -32.85 -4.53
N SER A 305 3.12 -33.77 -3.80
CA SER A 305 3.26 -35.17 -4.23
C SER A 305 1.94 -35.89 -4.48
N ASP A 306 0.86 -35.46 -3.84
CA ASP A 306 -0.49 -35.96 -4.05
C ASP A 306 -1.23 -35.30 -5.23
N GLY A 307 -0.56 -34.39 -5.96
CA GLY A 307 -1.11 -33.63 -7.09
C GLY A 307 -1.96 -32.42 -6.69
N THR A 308 -2.11 -32.11 -5.40
CA THR A 308 -2.89 -30.96 -4.96
C THR A 308 -2.12 -29.64 -5.15
N THR A 309 -2.86 -28.57 -5.49
CA THR A 309 -2.31 -27.21 -5.63
C THR A 309 -2.02 -26.58 -4.27
N ILE A 310 -1.10 -25.63 -4.27
CA ILE A 310 -0.74 -24.87 -3.08
C ILE A 310 -1.02 -23.37 -3.26
N TYR A 311 -0.69 -22.57 -2.24
CA TYR A 311 -0.89 -21.11 -2.29
C TYR A 311 -0.17 -20.46 -3.48
N ALA A 312 1.05 -20.87 -3.85
CA ALA A 312 1.77 -20.31 -5.01
C ALA A 312 1.00 -20.53 -6.32
N THR A 313 0.37 -21.69 -6.50
CA THR A 313 -0.44 -21.98 -7.70
C THR A 313 -1.68 -21.10 -7.77
N ARG A 314 -2.32 -20.85 -6.61
CA ARG A 314 -3.49 -19.95 -6.53
C ARG A 314 -3.08 -18.49 -6.77
N ASP A 315 -1.91 -18.05 -6.29
CA ASP A 315 -1.40 -16.72 -6.55
C ASP A 315 -1.07 -16.50 -8.03
N LEU A 316 -0.49 -17.51 -8.70
CA LEU A 316 -0.29 -17.48 -10.15
C LEU A 316 -1.65 -17.37 -10.88
N ALA A 317 -2.65 -18.15 -10.48
CA ALA A 317 -4.00 -18.05 -11.04
C ALA A 317 -4.62 -16.67 -10.81
N ALA A 318 -4.41 -16.08 -9.64
CA ALA A 318 -4.87 -14.73 -9.30
C ALA A 318 -4.20 -13.66 -10.18
N ILE A 319 -2.90 -13.76 -10.43
CA ILE A 319 -2.16 -12.85 -11.31
C ILE A 319 -2.76 -12.86 -12.72
N PHE A 320 -2.95 -14.04 -13.31
CA PHE A 320 -3.53 -14.15 -14.66
C PHE A 320 -4.97 -13.70 -14.71
N TYR A 321 -5.80 -14.08 -13.74
CA TYR A 321 -7.19 -13.60 -13.67
C TYR A 321 -7.25 -12.07 -13.61
N ARG A 322 -6.45 -11.46 -12.75
CA ARG A 322 -6.41 -9.99 -12.61
C ARG A 322 -5.90 -9.32 -13.88
N LYS A 323 -4.90 -9.91 -14.56
CA LYS A 323 -4.38 -9.39 -15.83
C LYS A 323 -5.43 -9.44 -16.93
N ASP A 324 -6.13 -10.55 -17.05
CA ASP A 324 -7.15 -10.75 -18.08
C ASP A 324 -8.42 -9.91 -17.82
N THR A 325 -8.76 -9.70 -16.53
CA THR A 325 -10.00 -9.02 -16.15
C THR A 325 -9.84 -7.49 -16.08
N PHE A 326 -8.74 -7.04 -15.46
CA PHE A 326 -8.55 -5.61 -15.18
C PHE A 326 -7.56 -4.95 -16.13
N HIS A 327 -6.85 -5.71 -16.97
CA HIS A 327 -5.86 -5.22 -17.94
C HIS A 327 -4.85 -4.26 -17.32
N PHE A 328 -4.41 -4.55 -16.09
CA PHE A 328 -3.59 -3.65 -15.30
C PHE A 328 -2.24 -3.33 -15.94
N ASP A 329 -1.76 -2.11 -15.70
CA ASP A 329 -0.39 -1.66 -15.97
C ASP A 329 0.53 -1.88 -14.76
N LYS A 330 -0.06 -1.96 -13.55
CA LYS A 330 0.61 -2.35 -12.31
C LYS A 330 -0.30 -3.19 -11.44
N CYS A 331 0.28 -4.17 -10.75
CA CYS A 331 -0.37 -4.93 -9.69
C CYS A 331 0.52 -4.90 -8.45
N LEU A 332 0.04 -4.26 -7.39
CA LEU A 332 0.78 -4.06 -6.14
C LEU A 332 0.28 -5.05 -5.09
N TYR A 333 1.18 -5.82 -4.51
CA TYR A 333 0.91 -6.76 -3.42
C TYR A 333 1.46 -6.17 -2.12
N VAL A 334 0.57 -5.66 -1.26
CA VAL A 334 0.95 -5.02 0.00
C VAL A 334 0.99 -6.06 1.10
N VAL A 335 2.12 -6.72 1.24
CA VAL A 335 2.31 -7.89 2.11
C VAL A 335 3.62 -7.75 2.89
N ALA A 336 3.68 -8.31 4.12
CA ALA A 336 4.86 -8.22 4.97
C ALA A 336 6.12 -8.81 4.31
N TYR A 337 7.28 -8.25 4.62
CA TYR A 337 8.57 -8.63 4.02
C TYR A 337 8.92 -10.12 4.20
N GLN A 338 8.32 -10.78 5.17
CA GLN A 338 8.48 -12.23 5.37
C GLN A 338 8.05 -13.06 4.15
N GLN A 339 7.21 -12.49 3.26
CA GLN A 339 6.77 -13.13 2.02
C GLN A 339 7.60 -12.71 0.78
N ASP A 340 8.73 -12.01 0.98
CA ASP A 340 9.55 -11.51 -0.14
C ASP A 340 10.01 -12.64 -1.08
N LEU A 341 10.53 -13.72 -0.52
CA LEU A 341 10.95 -14.88 -1.33
C LEU A 341 9.80 -15.45 -2.13
N HIS A 342 8.62 -15.60 -1.51
CA HIS A 342 7.43 -16.12 -2.19
C HIS A 342 7.05 -15.28 -3.40
N PHE A 343 6.92 -13.95 -3.24
CA PHE A 343 6.56 -13.08 -4.36
C PHE A 343 7.63 -13.04 -5.45
N ARG A 344 8.91 -13.04 -5.07
CA ARG A 344 10.02 -13.15 -6.03
C ARG A 344 9.93 -14.44 -6.85
N GLN A 345 9.64 -15.58 -6.22
CA GLN A 345 9.44 -16.85 -6.91
C GLN A 345 8.24 -16.79 -7.85
N VAL A 346 7.06 -16.37 -7.37
CA VAL A 346 5.82 -16.33 -8.16
C VAL A 346 5.98 -15.39 -9.35
N PHE A 347 6.52 -14.18 -9.18
CA PHE A 347 6.73 -13.24 -10.28
C PHE A 347 7.72 -13.78 -11.33
N ARG A 348 8.79 -14.44 -10.85
CA ARG A 348 9.76 -15.06 -11.74
C ARG A 348 9.20 -16.23 -12.53
N VAL A 349 8.29 -17.01 -11.94
CA VAL A 349 7.56 -18.06 -12.66
C VAL A 349 6.76 -17.47 -13.81
N VAL A 350 6.03 -16.37 -13.59
CA VAL A 350 5.27 -15.68 -14.64
C VAL A 350 6.21 -15.22 -15.79
N GLU A 351 7.38 -14.67 -15.46
CA GLU A 351 8.38 -14.30 -16.48
C GLU A 351 8.88 -15.54 -17.26
N LYS A 352 9.22 -16.65 -16.57
CA LYS A 352 9.64 -17.91 -17.21
C LYS A 352 8.55 -18.52 -18.09
N MET A 353 7.29 -18.29 -17.78
CA MET A 353 6.16 -18.65 -18.62
C MET A 353 6.08 -17.83 -19.92
N GLY A 354 6.96 -16.85 -20.11
CA GLY A 354 7.05 -16.03 -21.31
C GLY A 354 6.23 -14.72 -21.26
N TYR A 355 5.92 -14.24 -20.08
CA TYR A 355 5.20 -12.99 -19.85
C TYR A 355 6.14 -11.90 -19.31
N PRO A 356 6.89 -11.19 -20.18
CA PRO A 356 7.91 -10.23 -19.78
C PRO A 356 7.35 -9.01 -19.02
N TRP A 357 6.06 -8.72 -19.18
CA TRP A 357 5.39 -7.64 -18.44
C TRP A 357 5.44 -7.85 -16.91
N ALA A 358 5.58 -9.08 -16.44
CA ALA A 358 5.62 -9.39 -15.01
C ALA A 358 6.73 -8.62 -14.30
N LYS A 359 7.89 -8.45 -14.92
CA LYS A 359 9.05 -7.77 -14.36
C LYS A 359 8.78 -6.32 -13.93
N ASP A 360 7.99 -5.59 -14.72
CA ASP A 360 7.75 -4.16 -14.51
C ASP A 360 6.36 -3.86 -13.91
N GLN A 361 5.43 -4.81 -14.03
CA GLN A 361 4.04 -4.61 -13.63
C GLN A 361 3.67 -5.26 -12.30
N LEU A 362 4.36 -6.33 -11.88
CA LEU A 362 4.14 -6.99 -10.59
C LEU A 362 5.09 -6.42 -9.55
N VAL A 363 4.56 -5.93 -8.45
CA VAL A 363 5.36 -5.26 -7.42
C VAL A 363 4.96 -5.75 -6.03
N HIS A 364 5.92 -6.31 -5.30
CA HIS A 364 5.76 -6.57 -3.87
C HIS A 364 6.06 -5.29 -3.09
N VAL A 365 5.03 -4.71 -2.49
CA VAL A 365 5.13 -3.57 -1.59
C VAL A 365 5.34 -4.11 -0.18
N ALA A 366 6.56 -4.54 0.10
CA ALA A 366 6.94 -5.12 1.38
C ALA A 366 6.83 -4.10 2.52
N PHE A 367 6.38 -4.55 3.71
CA PHE A 367 6.37 -3.74 4.93
C PHE A 367 6.86 -4.53 6.13
N GLY A 368 7.23 -3.82 7.21
CA GLY A 368 7.76 -4.37 8.45
C GLY A 368 6.68 -5.00 9.32
N MET A 369 7.11 -5.72 10.37
CA MET A 369 6.21 -6.34 11.34
C MET A 369 5.75 -5.32 12.38
N VAL A 370 4.57 -5.58 12.96
CA VAL A 370 4.04 -4.78 14.07
C VAL A 370 4.18 -5.56 15.36
N SER A 371 4.74 -4.90 16.39
CA SER A 371 4.72 -5.34 17.78
C SER A 371 3.86 -4.40 18.63
N TYR A 372 3.53 -4.83 19.83
CA TYR A 372 2.74 -4.06 20.77
C TYR A 372 3.45 -4.03 22.13
N GLU A 373 3.79 -2.82 22.58
CA GLU A 373 4.47 -2.56 23.85
C GLU A 373 5.71 -3.46 24.06
N GLY A 374 6.57 -3.53 23.04
CA GLY A 374 7.83 -4.27 23.07
C GLY A 374 7.71 -5.80 22.91
N GLN A 375 6.51 -6.32 22.63
CA GLN A 375 6.29 -7.75 22.48
C GLN A 375 5.71 -8.09 21.10
N SER A 376 6.18 -9.20 20.53
CA SER A 376 5.61 -9.73 19.30
C SER A 376 4.18 -10.22 19.49
N LEU A 377 3.31 -9.95 18.52
CA LEU A 377 1.94 -10.42 18.51
C LEU A 377 1.89 -11.97 18.48
N SER A 378 1.07 -12.55 19.34
CA SER A 378 0.88 -13.99 19.40
C SER A 378 -0.55 -14.36 19.81
N THR A 379 -1.33 -14.84 18.86
CA THR A 379 -2.70 -15.35 19.14
C THR A 379 -2.67 -16.58 20.06
N ARG A 380 -1.65 -17.43 19.94
CA ARG A 380 -1.50 -18.64 20.76
C ARG A 380 -1.20 -18.34 22.24
N LYS A 381 -0.53 -17.21 22.51
CA LYS A 381 -0.17 -16.78 23.86
C LYS A 381 -1.15 -15.74 24.43
N GLY A 382 -2.22 -15.42 23.70
CA GLY A 382 -3.19 -14.39 24.12
C GLY A 382 -2.64 -12.95 24.06
N HIS A 383 -1.44 -12.73 23.54
CA HIS A 383 -0.86 -11.39 23.38
C HIS A 383 -1.22 -10.86 21.99
N VAL A 384 -2.45 -10.41 21.84
CA VAL A 384 -3.01 -9.83 20.61
C VAL A 384 -3.82 -8.61 20.95
N LEU A 385 -3.59 -7.53 20.23
CA LEU A 385 -4.42 -6.34 20.29
C LEU A 385 -5.36 -6.34 19.07
N TYR A 386 -6.64 -6.52 19.30
CA TYR A 386 -7.63 -6.48 18.24
C TYR A 386 -7.85 -5.04 17.75
N LEU A 387 -8.04 -4.91 16.45
CA LEU A 387 -8.03 -3.59 15.83
C LEU A 387 -9.27 -2.76 16.16
N ASP A 388 -10.42 -3.38 16.33
CA ASP A 388 -11.64 -2.74 16.80
C ASP A 388 -11.47 -2.17 18.23
N GLU A 389 -10.89 -2.97 19.14
CA GLU A 389 -10.58 -2.56 20.52
C GLU A 389 -9.52 -1.44 20.55
N LEU A 390 -8.51 -1.53 19.69
CA LEU A 390 -7.50 -0.49 19.54
C LEU A 390 -8.14 0.86 19.14
N LEU A 391 -9.00 0.83 18.12
CA LEU A 391 -9.67 2.04 17.63
C LEU A 391 -10.63 2.62 18.65
N ASP A 392 -11.43 1.79 19.30
CA ASP A 392 -12.36 2.25 20.34
C ASP A 392 -11.61 2.87 21.51
N ARG A 393 -10.55 2.24 21.99
CA ARG A 393 -9.71 2.80 23.06
C ARG A 393 -9.03 4.12 22.67
N ALA A 394 -8.64 4.27 21.39
CA ALA A 394 -8.09 5.52 20.90
C ALA A 394 -9.14 6.65 20.93
N VAL A 395 -10.37 6.34 20.53
CA VAL A 395 -11.50 7.28 20.59
C VAL A 395 -11.83 7.67 22.03
N GLU A 396 -11.90 6.70 22.95
CA GLU A 396 -12.15 6.95 24.37
C GLU A 396 -11.09 7.88 25.00
N LYS A 397 -9.80 7.62 24.71
CA LYS A 397 -8.71 8.48 25.19
C LYS A 397 -8.78 9.89 24.59
N ALA A 398 -9.11 10.01 23.31
CA ALA A 398 -9.29 11.31 22.67
C ALA A 398 -10.49 12.06 23.31
N LEU A 399 -11.60 11.38 23.57
CA LEU A 399 -12.78 11.96 24.20
C LEU A 399 -12.47 12.48 25.62
N ALA A 400 -11.76 11.71 26.42
CA ALA A 400 -11.34 12.13 27.76
C ALA A 400 -10.50 13.41 27.75
N ILE A 401 -9.56 13.52 26.80
CA ILE A 401 -8.74 14.74 26.60
C ILE A 401 -9.63 15.93 26.18
N ILE A 402 -10.61 15.71 25.32
CA ILE A 402 -11.54 16.75 24.86
C ILE A 402 -12.43 17.22 26.03
N GLU A 403 -12.92 16.31 26.84
CA GLU A 403 -13.75 16.64 28.00
C GLU A 403 -12.98 17.47 29.01
N GLU A 404 -11.70 17.18 29.25
CA GLU A 404 -10.84 17.95 30.14
C GLU A 404 -10.50 19.35 29.58
N LYS A 405 -10.08 19.42 28.30
CA LYS A 405 -9.53 20.65 27.73
C LYS A 405 -10.55 21.54 27.02
N SER A 406 -11.65 20.97 26.57
CA SER A 406 -12.69 21.66 25.78
C SER A 406 -14.09 21.16 26.14
N PRO A 407 -14.55 21.30 27.41
CA PRO A 407 -15.79 20.72 27.89
C PRO A 407 -17.04 21.22 27.16
N ASN A 408 -16.96 22.38 26.51
CA ASN A 408 -18.08 23.00 25.78
C ASN A 408 -18.03 22.77 24.26
N LEU A 409 -17.15 21.87 23.79
CA LEU A 409 -17.08 21.56 22.37
C LEU A 409 -18.36 20.84 21.92
N GLU A 410 -18.99 21.31 20.86
CA GLU A 410 -20.07 20.60 20.19
C GLU A 410 -19.54 19.38 19.42
N ASN A 411 -20.33 18.32 19.31
CA ASN A 411 -19.99 17.07 18.59
C ASN A 411 -18.69 16.40 19.09
N LYS A 412 -18.47 16.37 20.40
CA LYS A 412 -17.26 15.80 21.02
C LYS A 412 -16.96 14.38 20.56
N GLU A 413 -17.97 13.53 20.47
CA GLU A 413 -17.85 12.13 20.08
C GLU A 413 -17.31 12.00 18.65
N GLU A 414 -17.82 12.80 17.72
CA GLU A 414 -17.33 12.79 16.34
C GLU A 414 -15.90 13.34 16.23
N VAL A 415 -15.59 14.41 16.95
CA VAL A 415 -14.21 14.94 17.01
C VAL A 415 -13.28 13.93 17.66
N ALA A 416 -13.70 13.25 18.73
CA ALA A 416 -12.92 12.19 19.37
C ALA A 416 -12.66 11.02 18.43
N ARG A 417 -13.65 10.63 17.62
CA ARG A 417 -13.52 9.61 16.59
C ARG A 417 -12.47 10.01 15.54
N GLN A 418 -12.57 11.22 15.02
CA GLN A 418 -11.63 11.73 14.00
C GLN A 418 -10.20 11.85 14.54
N VAL A 419 -10.04 12.29 15.78
CA VAL A 419 -8.73 12.44 16.42
C VAL A 419 -8.15 11.09 16.79
N GLY A 420 -8.92 10.22 17.44
CA GLY A 420 -8.46 8.91 17.90
C GLY A 420 -8.09 7.98 16.74
N VAL A 421 -8.99 7.83 15.77
CA VAL A 421 -8.72 7.00 14.57
C VAL A 421 -7.60 7.60 13.76
N GLY A 422 -7.59 8.92 13.53
CA GLY A 422 -6.54 9.62 12.81
C GLY A 422 -5.16 9.45 13.44
N ALA A 423 -5.08 9.44 14.78
CA ALA A 423 -3.84 9.21 15.51
C ALA A 423 -3.29 7.79 15.27
N VAL A 424 -4.14 6.76 15.27
CA VAL A 424 -3.75 5.38 15.00
C VAL A 424 -3.24 5.22 13.57
N ILE A 425 -3.99 5.74 12.59
CA ILE A 425 -3.61 5.69 11.16
C ILE A 425 -2.27 6.41 10.93
N TYR A 426 -2.13 7.61 11.48
CA TYR A 426 -0.91 8.40 11.29
C TYR A 426 0.30 7.75 11.95
N SER A 427 0.13 7.16 13.14
CA SER A 427 1.20 6.47 13.87
C SER A 427 1.78 5.29 13.08
N ASP A 428 0.97 4.63 12.27
CA ASP A 428 1.42 3.57 11.35
C ASP A 428 2.14 4.17 10.13
N LEU A 429 1.50 5.11 9.45
CA LEU A 429 1.96 5.64 8.15
C LEU A 429 3.17 6.58 8.23
N GLN A 430 3.45 7.23 9.36
CA GLN A 430 4.62 8.12 9.54
C GLN A 430 5.96 7.38 9.48
N ASN A 431 5.94 6.07 9.67
CA ASN A 431 7.15 5.25 9.70
C ASN A 431 7.60 4.88 8.29
N SER A 432 8.91 4.63 8.13
CA SER A 432 9.38 3.96 6.92
C SER A 432 8.77 2.57 6.86
N ARG A 433 7.95 2.29 5.83
CA ARG A 433 7.15 1.07 5.74
C ARG A 433 7.93 -0.24 5.91
N ILE A 434 9.22 -0.27 5.54
CA ILE A 434 10.06 -1.50 5.62
C ILE A 434 10.58 -1.78 7.03
N LYS A 435 10.47 -0.82 7.95
CA LYS A 435 10.92 -1.00 9.33
C LYS A 435 9.81 -1.63 10.16
N ASP A 436 10.21 -2.47 11.11
CA ASP A 436 9.30 -2.96 12.13
C ASP A 436 8.80 -1.82 13.01
N ILE A 437 7.53 -1.85 13.37
CA ILE A 437 6.85 -0.83 14.17
C ILE A 437 6.51 -1.43 15.53
N ASP A 438 6.83 -0.70 16.60
CA ASP A 438 6.37 -1.01 17.95
C ASP A 438 5.32 0.01 18.37
N PHE A 439 4.08 -0.43 18.50
CA PHE A 439 2.97 0.44 18.85
C PHE A 439 2.94 0.73 20.35
N TRP A 440 2.90 2.02 20.68
CA TRP A 440 2.78 2.55 22.04
C TRP A 440 1.72 3.64 22.12
N TRP A 441 0.80 3.52 23.08
CA TRP A 441 -0.29 4.47 23.28
C TRP A 441 0.17 5.91 23.46
N ASP A 442 1.20 6.12 24.29
CA ASP A 442 1.68 7.46 24.64
C ASP A 442 2.32 8.17 23.46
N ARG A 443 2.82 7.42 22.46
CA ARG A 443 3.34 7.97 21.21
C ARG A 443 2.24 8.30 20.22
N ALA A 444 1.28 7.39 20.04
CA ALA A 444 0.23 7.53 19.05
C ALA A 444 -0.73 8.70 19.34
N LEU A 445 -1.05 8.94 20.61
CA LEU A 445 -1.99 9.98 21.06
C LEU A 445 -1.29 11.25 21.59
N ASN A 446 -0.01 11.45 21.29
CA ASN A 446 0.68 12.69 21.65
C ASN A 446 0.25 13.83 20.72
N PHE A 447 0.04 15.03 21.28
CA PHE A 447 -0.27 16.25 20.53
C PHE A 447 0.96 17.05 20.13
N ASP A 448 2.15 16.66 20.61
CA ASP A 448 3.42 17.29 20.30
C ASP A 448 4.26 16.41 19.35
N GLY A 449 4.94 17.02 18.39
CA GLY A 449 5.80 16.33 17.43
C GLY A 449 5.05 15.76 16.21
N ASP A 450 5.62 14.76 15.58
CA ASP A 450 5.07 14.14 14.36
C ASP A 450 3.93 13.17 14.70
N THR A 451 2.74 13.70 14.91
CA THR A 451 1.55 12.93 15.26
C THR A 451 0.31 13.38 14.48
N GLY A 452 -0.67 12.47 14.33
CA GLY A 452 -1.94 12.80 13.69
C GLY A 452 -2.66 13.99 14.35
N PRO A 453 -2.82 14.02 15.67
CA PRO A 453 -3.40 15.17 16.39
C PRO A 453 -2.66 16.50 16.13
N TYR A 454 -1.33 16.49 16.01
CA TYR A 454 -0.57 17.70 15.70
C TYR A 454 -0.88 18.23 14.28
N VAL A 455 -0.98 17.37 13.29
CA VAL A 455 -1.38 17.76 11.92
C VAL A 455 -2.79 18.37 11.91
N GLN A 456 -3.74 17.72 12.58
CA GLN A 456 -5.12 18.21 12.72
C GLN A 456 -5.16 19.56 13.47
N TYR A 457 -4.38 19.70 14.53
CA TYR A 457 -4.25 20.97 15.28
C TYR A 457 -3.69 22.09 14.39
N THR A 458 -2.69 21.80 13.58
CA THR A 458 -2.14 22.78 12.62
C THR A 458 -3.22 23.29 11.67
N TYR A 459 -4.05 22.40 11.12
CA TYR A 459 -5.17 22.79 10.27
C TYR A 459 -6.20 23.67 11.02
N THR A 460 -6.58 23.29 12.25
CA THR A 460 -7.52 24.08 13.03
C THR A 460 -6.98 25.47 13.40
N ARG A 461 -5.64 25.59 13.61
CA ARG A 461 -4.96 26.87 13.79
C ARG A 461 -5.06 27.74 12.55
N CYS A 462 -4.81 27.20 11.36
CA CYS A 462 -4.98 27.91 10.08
C CYS A 462 -6.42 28.40 9.92
N CYS A 463 -7.42 27.55 10.16
CA CYS A 463 -8.83 27.93 10.12
C CYS A 463 -9.16 29.06 11.10
N SER A 464 -8.59 29.03 12.32
CA SER A 464 -8.80 30.08 13.33
C SER A 464 -8.19 31.43 12.89
N VAL A 465 -7.01 31.41 12.26
CA VAL A 465 -6.38 32.62 11.70
C VAL A 465 -7.26 33.20 10.61
N MET A 466 -7.74 32.38 9.67
CA MET A 466 -8.62 32.83 8.58
C MET A 466 -9.92 33.43 9.11
N ARG A 467 -10.57 32.80 10.09
CA ARG A 467 -11.77 33.37 10.73
C ARG A 467 -11.52 34.73 11.37
N LYS A 468 -10.35 34.93 12.00
CA LYS A 468 -9.99 36.20 12.64
C LYS A 468 -9.58 37.29 11.64
N ALA A 469 -9.02 36.91 10.51
CA ALA A 469 -8.63 37.81 9.44
C ALA A 469 -9.85 38.37 8.69
N GLY A 470 -11.01 37.70 8.71
CA GLY A 470 -12.19 38.08 7.95
C GLY A 470 -12.00 37.88 6.44
N GLU A 471 -12.68 38.66 5.61
CA GLU A 471 -12.49 38.61 4.17
C GLU A 471 -11.08 39.09 3.81
N VAL A 472 -10.27 38.20 3.27
CA VAL A 472 -8.94 38.48 2.72
C VAL A 472 -9.08 38.59 1.22
N THR A 473 -8.93 39.80 0.67
CA THR A 473 -8.80 40.02 -0.78
C THR A 473 -7.38 39.71 -1.20
N ALA A 474 -7.23 38.83 -2.20
CA ALA A 474 -5.94 38.47 -2.78
C ALA A 474 -5.36 39.58 -3.68
#